data_fb1c42a4d6c76569b6a8484fa8aea90f
#
_entry.id   fb1c42a4d6c76569b6a8484fa8aea90f
#
_cell.length_a   1.000
_cell.length_b   1.000
_cell.length_c   1.000
_cell.angle_alpha   90.00
_cell.angle_beta   90.00
_cell.angle_gamma   90.00
#
_symmetry.space_group_name_H-M   'P 1'
#
loop_
_entity.id
_entity.type
_entity.pdbx_description
1 polymer ?
#
loop_
_entity_poly.entity_id
_entity_poly.type
_entity_poly.pdbx_seq_one_letter_code
_entity_poly.pdbx_strand_id
1 'polypeptide(L)'
;MQSVTINNLIFDEYLSQQEIAAIVSEVAERINTDYAGREPLFICVLNGAFVYASDLFKHITLPAEITFVRLKSYEGTSTTGKVNMLIPLQVPIKDRDIIVIEDIVDTGLTMHGFIQQLKDEGARSVELTSFLFKPDSLQYPDSTPKYIGKSIPTKFVLGYGLDFDEKGRNLPSLYTLRK
;
A
#
# COMPACT_ATOMS: atom_id res chain seq x y z
N MET A 1 -16.06 -14.23 -16.35
CA MET A 1 -14.89 -14.15 -15.47
C MET A 1 -13.66 -14.40 -16.31
N GLN A 2 -12.72 -13.50 -16.27
CA GLN A 2 -11.44 -13.65 -16.96
C GLN A 2 -10.48 -14.45 -16.06
N SER A 3 -9.72 -15.38 -16.65
CA SER A 3 -8.74 -16.17 -15.89
C SER A 3 -7.36 -16.00 -16.50
N VAL A 4 -6.33 -16.08 -15.68
CA VAL A 4 -4.92 -16.03 -16.10
C VAL A 4 -4.17 -17.23 -15.56
N THR A 5 -3.12 -17.66 -16.26
CA THR A 5 -2.24 -18.75 -15.82
C THR A 5 -0.86 -18.18 -15.53
N ILE A 6 -0.37 -18.37 -14.29
CA ILE A 6 0.97 -17.96 -13.86
C ILE A 6 1.61 -19.15 -13.14
N ASN A 7 2.82 -19.53 -13.53
CA ASN A 7 3.57 -20.66 -12.95
C ASN A 7 2.74 -21.95 -12.86
N ASN A 8 1.98 -22.27 -13.94
CA ASN A 8 1.07 -23.44 -14.05
C ASN A 8 -0.13 -23.43 -13.07
N LEU A 9 -0.38 -22.33 -12.36
CA LEU A 9 -1.56 -22.16 -11.53
C LEU A 9 -2.56 -21.24 -12.23
N ILE A 10 -3.85 -21.54 -12.06
CA ILE A 10 -4.94 -20.77 -12.65
C ILE A 10 -5.49 -19.82 -11.61
N PHE A 11 -5.64 -18.56 -12.00
CA PHE A 11 -6.20 -17.50 -11.16
C PHE A 11 -7.43 -16.91 -11.84
N ASP A 12 -8.50 -16.76 -11.09
CA ASP A 12 -9.75 -16.16 -11.54
C ASP A 12 -9.82 -14.68 -11.13
N GLU A 13 -10.39 -13.86 -12.00
CA GLU A 13 -10.59 -12.44 -11.72
C GLU A 13 -11.44 -12.26 -10.46
N TYR A 14 -10.94 -11.44 -9.54
CA TYR A 14 -11.57 -11.14 -8.25
C TYR A 14 -12.11 -9.72 -8.19
N LEU A 15 -11.36 -8.77 -8.74
CA LEU A 15 -11.78 -7.38 -8.97
C LEU A 15 -11.37 -6.99 -10.38
N SER A 16 -12.31 -6.47 -11.14
CA SER A 16 -12.08 -5.91 -12.46
C SER A 16 -11.33 -4.56 -12.38
N GLN A 17 -10.68 -4.20 -13.47
CA GLN A 17 -10.03 -2.87 -13.60
C GLN A 17 -11.01 -1.72 -13.33
N GLN A 18 -12.28 -1.85 -13.73
CA GLN A 18 -13.30 -0.81 -13.52
C GLN A 18 -13.65 -0.65 -12.04
N GLU A 19 -13.84 -1.77 -11.32
CA GLU A 19 -14.08 -1.73 -9.87
C GLU A 19 -12.88 -1.14 -9.12
N ILE A 20 -11.66 -1.49 -9.52
CA ILE A 20 -10.41 -0.93 -8.98
C ILE A 20 -10.39 0.59 -9.17
N ALA A 21 -10.68 1.07 -10.38
CA ALA A 21 -10.68 2.51 -10.68
C ALA A 21 -11.69 3.29 -9.82
N ALA A 22 -12.89 2.73 -9.61
CA ALA A 22 -13.90 3.34 -8.73
C ALA A 22 -13.39 3.42 -7.27
N ILE A 23 -12.83 2.32 -6.74
CA ILE A 23 -12.27 2.27 -5.39
C ILE A 23 -11.16 3.32 -5.22
N VAL A 24 -10.25 3.42 -6.17
CA VAL A 24 -9.13 4.39 -6.12
C VAL A 24 -9.63 5.82 -6.11
N SER A 25 -10.64 6.14 -6.94
CA SER A 25 -11.28 7.47 -6.97
C SER A 25 -11.89 7.83 -5.60
N GLU A 26 -12.65 6.92 -4.99
CA GLU A 26 -13.26 7.14 -3.67
C GLU A 26 -12.20 7.38 -2.56
N VAL A 27 -11.11 6.61 -2.59
CA VAL A 27 -10.01 6.82 -1.63
C VAL A 27 -9.37 8.19 -1.82
N ALA A 28 -9.11 8.59 -3.08
CA ALA A 28 -8.54 9.90 -3.38
C ALA A 28 -9.42 11.05 -2.92
N GLU A 29 -10.74 10.97 -3.12
CA GLU A 29 -11.71 11.98 -2.65
C GLU A 29 -11.66 12.17 -1.14
N ARG A 30 -11.57 11.08 -0.39
CA ARG A 30 -11.43 11.13 1.08
C ARG A 30 -10.13 11.80 1.49
N ILE A 31 -9.01 11.48 0.84
CA ILE A 31 -7.71 12.09 1.10
C ILE A 31 -7.74 13.58 0.76
N ASN A 32 -8.26 13.96 -0.42
CA ASN A 32 -8.39 15.36 -0.83
C ASN A 32 -9.22 16.18 0.16
N THR A 33 -10.28 15.60 0.70
CA THR A 33 -11.14 16.23 1.71
C THR A 33 -10.41 16.42 3.03
N ASP A 34 -9.79 15.37 3.56
CA ASP A 34 -9.14 15.38 4.87
C ASP A 34 -7.90 16.28 4.91
N TYR A 35 -7.22 16.44 3.78
CA TYR A 35 -6.00 17.22 3.63
C TYR A 35 -6.22 18.56 2.91
N ALA A 36 -7.47 19.03 2.79
CA ALA A 36 -7.75 20.32 2.16
C ALA A 36 -6.93 21.44 2.81
N GLY A 37 -6.18 22.20 2.01
CA GLY A 37 -5.30 23.27 2.47
C GLY A 37 -3.97 22.80 3.08
N ARG A 38 -3.61 21.55 2.95
CA ARG A 38 -2.31 20.98 3.36
C ARG A 38 -1.53 20.48 2.15
N GLU A 39 -0.24 20.25 2.37
CA GLU A 39 0.71 19.76 1.35
C GLU A 39 1.33 18.43 1.84
N PRO A 40 0.59 17.30 1.75
CA PRO A 40 1.08 16.03 2.23
C PRO A 40 2.23 15.49 1.36
N LEU A 41 3.17 14.79 2.00
CA LEU A 41 4.15 13.95 1.34
C LEU A 41 3.64 12.52 1.27
N PHE A 42 3.47 12.01 0.06
CA PHE A 42 3.16 10.61 -0.16
C PHE A 42 4.46 9.78 -0.20
N ILE A 43 4.47 8.65 0.50
CA ILE A 43 5.60 7.69 0.49
C ILE A 43 5.07 6.35 -0.02
N CYS A 44 5.41 6.01 -1.25
CA CYS A 44 5.04 4.73 -1.86
C CYS A 44 6.03 3.63 -1.48
N VAL A 45 5.52 2.52 -0.95
CA VAL A 45 6.33 1.35 -0.59
C VAL A 45 6.44 0.40 -1.78
N LEU A 46 7.64 0.29 -2.31
CA LEU A 46 7.94 -0.58 -3.46
C LEU A 46 8.18 -2.04 -3.01
N ASN A 47 7.88 -3.06 -3.89
CA ASN A 47 7.49 -2.90 -5.30
C ASN A 47 5.95 -2.89 -5.47
N GLY A 48 5.17 -3.58 -4.65
CA GLY A 48 3.76 -3.89 -4.90
C GLY A 48 2.86 -2.67 -5.09
N ALA A 49 3.11 -1.60 -4.31
CA ALA A 49 2.24 -0.43 -4.29
C ALA A 49 2.36 0.50 -5.51
N PHE A 50 3.31 0.29 -6.45
CA PHE A 50 3.59 1.26 -7.51
C PHE A 50 2.40 1.52 -8.44
N VAL A 51 1.59 0.49 -8.75
CA VAL A 51 0.41 0.66 -9.62
C VAL A 51 -0.66 1.45 -8.89
N TYR A 52 -0.99 1.04 -7.67
CA TYR A 52 -1.95 1.77 -6.83
C TYR A 52 -1.53 3.22 -6.59
N ALA A 53 -0.25 3.46 -6.28
CA ALA A 53 0.28 4.80 -6.07
C ALA A 53 0.15 5.66 -7.32
N SER A 54 0.45 5.10 -8.51
CA SER A 54 0.32 5.81 -9.79
C SER A 54 -1.13 6.22 -10.06
N ASP A 55 -2.08 5.32 -9.83
CA ASP A 55 -3.49 5.61 -10.11
C ASP A 55 -4.07 6.56 -9.05
N LEU A 56 -3.80 6.31 -7.77
CA LEU A 56 -4.23 7.20 -6.68
C LEU A 56 -3.73 8.63 -6.88
N PHE A 57 -2.44 8.80 -7.19
CA PHE A 57 -1.82 10.13 -7.28
C PHE A 57 -2.38 10.98 -8.43
N LYS A 58 -2.87 10.35 -9.50
CA LYS A 58 -3.58 11.06 -10.60
C LYS A 58 -4.89 11.72 -10.14
N HIS A 59 -5.52 11.21 -9.08
CA HIS A 59 -6.76 11.73 -8.51
C HIS A 59 -6.52 12.70 -7.33
N ILE A 60 -5.28 12.88 -6.89
CA ILE A 60 -4.94 13.85 -5.85
C ILE A 60 -4.93 15.25 -6.46
N THR A 61 -5.74 16.15 -5.90
CA THR A 61 -5.89 17.55 -6.35
C THR A 61 -5.15 18.54 -5.45
N LEU A 62 -4.52 18.03 -4.39
CA LEU A 62 -3.72 18.82 -3.45
C LEU A 62 -2.34 19.14 -4.03
N PRO A 63 -1.70 20.24 -3.63
CA PRO A 63 -0.27 20.43 -3.85
C PRO A 63 0.49 19.41 -3.00
N ALA A 64 0.86 18.28 -3.62
CA ALA A 64 1.42 17.12 -2.96
C ALA A 64 2.73 16.66 -3.62
N GLU A 65 3.63 16.13 -2.80
CA GLU A 65 4.85 15.47 -3.25
C GLU A 65 4.70 13.94 -3.13
N ILE A 66 5.43 13.20 -3.95
CA ILE A 66 5.54 11.74 -3.84
C ILE A 66 7.00 11.31 -3.88
N THR A 67 7.36 10.37 -3.00
CA THR A 67 8.66 9.71 -2.96
C THR A 67 8.46 8.21 -2.79
N PHE A 68 9.54 7.45 -2.95
CA PHE A 68 9.50 6.00 -2.96
C PHE A 68 10.51 5.43 -1.98
N VAL A 69 10.11 4.36 -1.30
CA VAL A 69 11.00 3.56 -0.45
C VAL A 69 10.86 2.10 -0.83
N ARG A 70 11.89 1.31 -0.55
CA ARG A 70 11.80 -0.15 -0.61
C ARG A 70 12.19 -0.71 0.74
N LEU A 71 11.25 -1.36 1.40
CA LEU A 71 11.45 -1.96 2.70
C LEU A 71 11.87 -3.42 2.53
N LYS A 72 12.77 -3.90 3.39
CA LYS A 72 13.05 -5.33 3.52
C LYS A 72 12.01 -5.91 4.47
N SER A 73 11.27 -6.93 4.01
CA SER A 73 10.37 -7.68 4.89
C SER A 73 11.15 -8.26 6.07
N TYR A 74 10.57 -8.19 7.26
CA TYR A 74 11.18 -8.75 8.46
C TYR A 74 11.22 -10.28 8.35
N GLU A 75 12.42 -10.83 8.13
CA GLU A 75 12.73 -12.23 8.43
C GLU A 75 13.55 -12.26 9.72
N GLY A 76 12.91 -12.59 10.84
CA GLY A 76 13.60 -12.85 12.11
C GLY A 76 13.47 -11.76 13.18
N THR A 77 13.75 -12.16 14.40
CA THR A 77 13.65 -11.43 15.67
C THR A 77 14.77 -10.39 15.85
N SER A 78 14.86 -9.37 15.02
CA SER A 78 15.80 -8.27 15.31
C SER A 78 15.12 -7.24 16.21
N THR A 79 15.62 -7.12 17.42
CA THR A 79 15.11 -6.29 18.53
C THR A 79 15.36 -4.78 18.36
N THR A 80 15.79 -4.30 17.21
CA THR A 80 16.16 -2.89 17.02
C THR A 80 14.99 -1.96 16.66
N GLY A 81 13.81 -2.51 16.39
CA GLY A 81 12.61 -1.71 16.06
C GLY A 81 12.69 -0.91 14.74
N LYS A 82 13.83 -0.87 14.08
CA LYS A 82 14.02 -0.13 12.83
C LYS A 82 13.80 -1.02 11.62
N VAL A 83 12.98 -0.55 10.68
CA VAL A 83 12.78 -1.21 9.38
C VAL A 83 14.01 -0.96 8.51
N ASN A 84 14.57 -2.01 7.94
CA ASN A 84 15.68 -1.88 7.00
C ASN A 84 15.17 -1.43 5.64
N MET A 85 15.59 -0.24 5.21
CA MET A 85 15.25 0.33 3.90
C MET A 85 16.32 -0.04 2.87
N LEU A 86 15.94 -0.80 1.84
CA LEU A 86 16.81 -1.08 0.69
C LEU A 86 16.93 0.14 -0.23
N ILE A 87 15.84 0.93 -0.34
CA ILE A 87 15.84 2.25 -0.96
C ILE A 87 15.38 3.22 0.14
N PRO A 88 16.31 4.05 0.68
CA PRO A 88 15.99 4.97 1.77
C PRO A 88 15.24 6.20 1.27
N LEU A 89 14.60 6.91 2.20
CA LEU A 89 14.01 8.22 1.95
C LEU A 89 15.08 9.21 1.47
N GLN A 90 14.75 9.96 0.41
CA GLN A 90 15.64 10.96 -0.19
C GLN A 90 15.23 12.41 0.15
N VAL A 91 14.14 12.57 0.91
CA VAL A 91 13.55 13.87 1.23
C VAL A 91 13.38 14.02 2.74
N PRO A 92 13.48 15.23 3.29
CA PRO A 92 13.24 15.47 4.71
C PRO A 92 11.76 15.26 5.05
N ILE A 93 11.49 14.65 6.20
CA ILE A 93 10.13 14.36 6.68
C ILE A 93 9.74 15.12 7.94
N LYS A 94 10.71 15.77 8.60
CA LYS A 94 10.45 16.52 9.83
C LYS A 94 9.38 17.59 9.61
N ASP A 95 8.44 17.65 10.55
CA ASP A 95 7.30 18.60 10.55
C ASP A 95 6.37 18.48 9.34
N ARG A 96 6.40 17.35 8.60
CA ARG A 96 5.54 17.09 7.44
C ARG A 96 4.39 16.16 7.78
N ASP A 97 3.26 16.35 7.08
CA ASP A 97 2.16 15.40 7.05
C ASP A 97 2.48 14.30 6.02
N ILE A 98 2.51 13.05 6.47
CA ILE A 98 2.92 11.88 5.66
C ILE A 98 1.70 11.00 5.38
N ILE A 99 1.58 10.56 4.13
CA ILE A 99 0.65 9.50 3.73
C ILE A 99 1.46 8.36 3.11
N VAL A 100 1.56 7.24 3.82
CA VAL A 100 2.21 6.02 3.32
C VAL A 100 1.24 5.29 2.39
N ILE A 101 1.73 4.87 1.21
CA ILE A 101 0.94 4.09 0.23
C ILE A 101 1.46 2.66 0.21
N GLU A 102 0.56 1.70 0.50
CA GLU A 102 0.83 0.26 0.51
C GLU A 102 -0.15 -0.47 -0.41
N ASP A 103 0.28 -1.57 -1.01
CA ASP A 103 -0.58 -2.42 -1.84
C ASP A 103 -1.54 -3.26 -0.98
N ILE A 104 -1.02 -3.90 0.06
CA ILE A 104 -1.80 -4.75 0.96
C ILE A 104 -1.24 -4.72 2.38
N VAL A 105 -2.12 -4.49 3.35
CA VAL A 105 -1.82 -4.71 4.76
C VAL A 105 -2.40 -6.04 5.19
N ASP A 106 -1.51 -6.97 5.55
CA ASP A 106 -1.84 -8.32 6.06
C ASP A 106 -1.64 -8.35 7.59
N THR A 107 -0.49 -8.76 8.10
CA THR A 107 -0.22 -8.77 9.55
C THR A 107 0.01 -7.37 10.13
N GLY A 108 0.41 -6.42 9.30
CA GLY A 108 0.75 -5.07 9.71
C GLY A 108 2.17 -4.88 10.25
N LEU A 109 2.96 -5.94 10.41
CA LEU A 109 4.29 -5.88 11.03
C LEU A 109 5.22 -4.86 10.37
N THR A 110 5.33 -4.88 9.05
CA THR A 110 6.21 -3.96 8.31
C THR A 110 5.76 -2.51 8.47
N MET A 111 4.45 -2.27 8.36
CA MET A 111 3.88 -0.92 8.48
C MET A 111 3.98 -0.39 9.92
N HIS A 112 3.77 -1.23 10.94
CA HIS A 112 4.00 -0.87 12.34
C HIS A 112 5.41 -0.28 12.55
N GLY A 113 6.45 -1.02 12.16
CA GLY A 113 7.83 -0.55 12.31
C GLY A 113 8.12 0.70 11.48
N PHE A 114 7.62 0.77 10.25
CA PHE A 114 7.88 1.91 9.37
C PHE A 114 7.17 3.19 9.85
N ILE A 115 5.90 3.11 10.26
CA ILE A 115 5.14 4.24 10.81
C ILE A 115 5.82 4.77 12.08
N GLN A 116 6.26 3.87 12.97
CA GLN A 116 6.98 4.29 14.18
C GLN A 116 8.29 5.00 13.83
N GLN A 117 9.06 4.48 12.89
CA GLN A 117 10.29 5.13 12.44
C GLN A 117 10.05 6.54 11.89
N LEU A 118 9.02 6.73 11.05
CA LEU A 118 8.68 8.06 10.52
C LEU A 118 8.29 9.04 11.62
N LYS A 119 7.57 8.59 12.65
CA LYS A 119 7.23 9.39 13.83
C LYS A 119 8.47 9.78 14.64
N ASP A 120 9.37 8.83 14.87
CA ASP A 120 10.62 9.06 15.62
C ASP A 120 11.56 10.02 14.87
N GLU A 121 11.51 10.05 13.54
CA GLU A 121 12.23 10.99 12.69
C GLU A 121 11.57 12.37 12.60
N GLY A 122 10.47 12.60 13.31
CA GLY A 122 9.82 13.90 13.51
C GLY A 122 8.75 14.25 12.50
N ALA A 123 8.12 13.29 11.82
CA ALA A 123 6.93 13.56 11.03
C ALA A 123 5.82 14.18 11.89
N ARG A 124 5.10 15.19 11.37
CA ARG A 124 3.97 15.83 12.07
C ARG A 124 2.80 14.89 12.23
N SER A 125 2.47 14.18 11.18
CA SER A 125 1.47 13.11 11.16
C SER A 125 1.89 12.01 10.20
N VAL A 126 1.48 10.78 10.47
CA VAL A 126 1.68 9.63 9.58
C VAL A 126 0.37 8.89 9.49
N GLU A 127 -0.21 8.87 8.29
CA GLU A 127 -1.40 8.09 7.96
C GLU A 127 -1.05 7.04 6.90
N LEU A 128 -1.83 5.96 6.86
CA LEU A 128 -1.64 4.85 5.93
C LEU A 128 -2.83 4.74 4.99
N THR A 129 -2.57 4.64 3.69
CA THR A 129 -3.52 4.17 2.70
C THR A 129 -3.08 2.82 2.16
N SER A 130 -4.00 1.87 2.07
CA SER A 130 -3.74 0.56 1.48
C SER A 130 -4.84 0.20 0.47
N PHE A 131 -4.44 -0.28 -0.70
CA PHE A 131 -5.41 -0.75 -1.67
C PHE A 131 -6.20 -1.95 -1.11
N LEU A 132 -5.50 -2.91 -0.50
CA LEU A 132 -6.12 -4.06 0.15
C LEU A 132 -5.81 -4.09 1.65
N PHE A 133 -6.78 -4.58 2.43
CA PHE A 133 -6.63 -4.78 3.86
C PHE A 133 -7.22 -6.14 4.26
N LYS A 134 -6.49 -6.92 5.07
CA LYS A 134 -6.93 -8.20 5.65
C LYS A 134 -7.16 -8.04 7.15
N PRO A 135 -8.34 -7.63 7.59
CA PRO A 135 -8.61 -7.37 9.01
C PRO A 135 -8.40 -8.60 9.90
N ASP A 136 -8.74 -9.80 9.39
CA ASP A 136 -8.62 -11.05 10.15
C ASP A 136 -7.18 -11.51 10.37
N SER A 137 -6.22 -10.96 9.63
CA SER A 137 -4.79 -11.28 9.74
C SER A 137 -4.02 -10.25 10.56
N LEU A 138 -4.62 -9.11 10.88
CA LEU A 138 -3.94 -7.98 11.52
C LEU A 138 -3.47 -8.34 12.93
N GLN A 139 -2.19 -8.14 13.19
CA GLN A 139 -1.55 -8.36 14.49
C GLN A 139 -1.11 -7.05 15.17
N TYR A 140 -0.95 -5.99 14.39
CA TYR A 140 -0.49 -4.67 14.84
C TYR A 140 -1.57 -3.62 14.59
N PRO A 141 -2.46 -3.32 15.57
CA PRO A 141 -3.61 -2.44 15.38
C PRO A 141 -3.28 -1.01 14.94
N ASP A 142 -2.12 -0.50 15.30
CA ASP A 142 -1.63 0.82 14.91
C ASP A 142 -1.20 0.93 13.43
N SER A 143 -1.12 -0.21 12.72
CA SER A 143 -0.95 -0.27 11.28
C SER A 143 -2.27 -0.44 10.51
N THR A 144 -3.41 -0.26 11.17
CA THR A 144 -4.71 -0.22 10.48
C THR A 144 -4.74 0.98 9.53
N PRO A 145 -4.96 0.76 8.21
CA PRO A 145 -4.99 1.87 7.28
C PRO A 145 -6.19 2.80 7.56
N LYS A 146 -5.95 4.11 7.55
CA LYS A 146 -7.02 5.11 7.61
C LYS A 146 -7.83 5.13 6.31
N TYR A 147 -7.16 4.97 5.18
CA TYR A 147 -7.77 4.96 3.86
C TYR A 147 -7.64 3.56 3.27
N ILE A 148 -8.71 2.81 3.36
CA ILE A 148 -8.79 1.43 2.85
C ILE A 148 -9.54 1.46 1.52
N GLY A 149 -8.92 0.90 0.48
CA GLY A 149 -9.59 0.64 -0.79
C GLY A 149 -10.59 -0.50 -0.62
N LYS A 150 -10.14 -1.69 -0.29
CA LYS A 150 -11.02 -2.84 -0.08
C LYS A 150 -10.52 -3.77 1.01
N SER A 151 -11.40 -4.10 1.96
CA SER A 151 -11.15 -5.20 2.90
C SER A 151 -11.43 -6.54 2.23
N ILE A 152 -10.52 -7.49 2.40
CA ILE A 152 -10.62 -8.84 1.84
C ILE A 152 -10.34 -9.89 2.93
N PRO A 153 -10.92 -11.10 2.83
CA PRO A 153 -10.56 -12.21 3.71
C PRO A 153 -9.11 -12.66 3.45
N THR A 154 -8.59 -13.49 4.36
CA THR A 154 -7.25 -14.09 4.18
C THR A 154 -7.24 -15.03 2.99
N LYS A 155 -6.82 -14.52 1.83
CA LYS A 155 -6.64 -15.26 0.58
C LYS A 155 -5.41 -14.75 -0.16
N PHE A 156 -4.88 -15.60 -1.03
CA PHE A 156 -3.81 -15.21 -1.94
C PHE A 156 -4.40 -14.44 -3.13
N VAL A 157 -3.82 -13.30 -3.42
CA VAL A 157 -4.22 -12.41 -4.53
C VAL A 157 -2.99 -11.96 -5.30
N LEU A 158 -3.15 -11.71 -6.60
CA LEU A 158 -2.12 -11.16 -7.47
C LEU A 158 -2.74 -10.22 -8.52
N GLY A 159 -1.90 -9.47 -9.18
CA GLY A 159 -2.33 -8.43 -10.13
C GLY A 159 -2.36 -7.04 -9.49
N TYR A 160 -2.53 -6.03 -10.30
CA TYR A 160 -2.55 -4.63 -9.87
C TYR A 160 -1.38 -4.24 -8.94
N GLY A 161 -0.16 -4.64 -9.36
CA GLY A 161 1.07 -4.41 -8.59
C GLY A 161 1.53 -5.60 -7.74
N LEU A 162 0.60 -6.43 -7.26
CA LEU A 162 0.88 -7.64 -6.51
C LEU A 162 1.41 -8.76 -7.41
N ASP A 163 2.26 -9.62 -6.88
CA ASP A 163 2.94 -10.67 -7.65
C ASP A 163 2.77 -12.09 -7.08
N PHE A 164 3.16 -13.03 -7.95
CA PHE A 164 3.49 -14.40 -7.60
C PHE A 164 4.83 -14.74 -8.27
N ASP A 165 5.90 -14.91 -7.49
CA ASP A 165 7.27 -15.11 -7.99
C ASP A 165 7.70 -14.04 -9.01
N GLU A 166 7.55 -12.76 -8.65
CA GLU A 166 7.84 -11.56 -9.45
C GLU A 166 7.01 -11.42 -10.74
N LYS A 167 5.99 -12.25 -10.95
CA LYS A 167 5.09 -12.22 -12.12
C LYS A 167 3.69 -11.73 -11.74
N GLY A 168 2.96 -11.15 -12.69
CA GLY A 168 1.58 -10.74 -12.52
C GLY A 168 1.36 -9.28 -12.11
N ARG A 169 2.39 -8.55 -11.70
CA ARG A 169 2.26 -7.12 -11.30
C ARG A 169 1.66 -6.23 -12.38
N ASN A 170 1.84 -6.60 -13.65
CA ASN A 170 1.35 -5.87 -14.82
C ASN A 170 -0.13 -6.11 -15.16
N LEU A 171 -0.79 -7.04 -14.49
CA LEU A 171 -2.20 -7.32 -14.73
C LEU A 171 -3.05 -6.15 -14.23
N PRO A 172 -4.04 -5.66 -15.03
CA PRO A 172 -4.83 -4.49 -14.64
C PRO A 172 -5.91 -4.80 -13.60
N SER A 173 -6.32 -6.06 -13.50
CA SER A 173 -7.31 -6.58 -12.55
C SER A 173 -6.63 -7.31 -11.40
N LEU A 174 -7.37 -7.57 -10.33
CA LEU A 174 -6.94 -8.41 -9.22
C LEU A 174 -7.49 -9.82 -9.40
N TYR A 175 -6.66 -10.82 -9.15
CA TYR A 175 -6.97 -12.24 -9.33
C TYR A 175 -6.74 -13.02 -8.04
N THR A 176 -7.48 -14.13 -7.88
CA THR A 176 -7.31 -15.06 -6.76
C THR A 176 -7.10 -16.49 -7.28
N LEU A 177 -6.31 -17.26 -6.55
CA LEU A 177 -6.03 -18.65 -6.91
C LEU A 177 -7.34 -19.46 -7.00
N ARG A 178 -7.54 -20.13 -8.14
CA ARG A 178 -8.64 -21.09 -8.29
C ARG A 178 -8.41 -22.29 -7.36
N LYS A 179 -9.43 -22.62 -6.58
CA LYS A 179 -9.43 -23.80 -5.69
C LYS A 179 -9.71 -25.08 -6.46
#